data_8975dd4dd76483e4546a452547ac2756
#
_entry.id   8975dd4dd76483e4546a452547ac2756
#
_cell.length_a   1.000
_cell.length_b   1.000
_cell.length_c   1.000
_cell.angle_alpha   90.00
_cell.angle_beta   90.00
_cell.angle_gamma   90.00
#
_symmetry.space_group_name_H-M   'P 1'
#
loop_
_entity.id
_entity.type
_entity.pdbx_description
1 polymer ?
#
loop_
_entity_poly.entity_id
_entity_poly.type
_entity_poly.pdbx_seq_one_letter_code
_entity_poly.pdbx_strand_id
1 'polypeptide(L)'
;VNAGAFEVIRARIGLLIPSVNVVMETDFRRYLPPGLQAHAHRVYRRSLQSTHESENQVLADSLEAAKALAHTRADVIVFGCTAATILEGAGGDRIIGQRLTDATGIPTVTTATAVVEALRHLNARRVAMLTPYRDEINETEREFLQASGFEVTQATGMQILESLRIPQVGPGQIYRFVRDELKEPCDAVFISCTNFRAWEALPYLEADLGVPVVTSNQASCWAALRLLGESCPVRGGGRLFEEPA
;
A
#
# COMPACT_ATOMS: atom_id res chain seq x y z
N VAL A 1 24.05 -33.57 -9.79
CA VAL A 1 23.58 -32.20 -9.65
C VAL A 1 22.14 -32.23 -10.12
N ASN A 2 21.18 -32.12 -9.19
CA ASN A 2 19.75 -32.06 -9.54
C ASN A 2 19.50 -30.76 -10.32
N ALA A 3 19.23 -30.85 -11.61
CA ALA A 3 18.88 -29.75 -12.50
C ALA A 3 17.46 -29.18 -12.23
N GLY A 4 16.85 -29.49 -11.09
CA GLY A 4 15.45 -29.21 -10.78
C GLY A 4 15.15 -27.95 -10.00
N ALA A 5 16.07 -26.98 -9.91
CA ALA A 5 15.83 -25.84 -9.05
C ALA A 5 16.20 -24.49 -9.67
N PHE A 6 16.06 -24.31 -10.96
CA PHE A 6 16.02 -22.95 -11.50
C PHE A 6 14.59 -22.43 -11.32
N GLU A 7 14.41 -21.50 -10.41
CA GLU A 7 13.12 -20.83 -10.20
C GLU A 7 12.72 -20.10 -11.49
N VAL A 8 11.65 -20.55 -12.12
CA VAL A 8 11.14 -19.89 -13.33
C VAL A 8 10.48 -18.59 -12.91
N ILE A 9 10.95 -17.47 -13.43
CA ILE A 9 10.29 -16.17 -13.25
C ILE A 9 8.95 -16.23 -13.97
N ARG A 10 7.85 -16.16 -13.23
CA ARG A 10 6.48 -16.19 -13.77
C ARG A 10 5.99 -14.81 -14.16
N ALA A 11 6.25 -13.81 -13.30
CA ALA A 11 5.90 -12.42 -13.57
C ALA A 11 6.79 -11.44 -12.80
N ARG A 12 6.83 -10.20 -13.30
CA ARG A 12 7.56 -9.06 -12.70
C ARG A 12 6.58 -7.99 -12.28
N ILE A 13 6.74 -7.49 -11.07
CA ILE A 13 5.97 -6.38 -10.51
C ILE A 13 6.89 -5.15 -10.44
N GLY A 14 6.53 -4.09 -11.13
CA GLY A 14 7.21 -2.81 -11.02
C GLY A 14 6.71 -2.04 -9.81
N LEU A 15 7.60 -1.62 -8.92
CA LEU A 15 7.27 -0.78 -7.77
C LEU A 15 7.73 0.66 -8.05
N LEU A 16 6.79 1.56 -8.27
CA LEU A 16 7.04 2.98 -8.39
C LEU A 16 6.85 3.61 -7.01
N ILE A 17 7.93 3.96 -6.32
CA ILE A 17 7.92 4.36 -4.92
C ILE A 17 8.68 5.66 -4.67
N PRO A 18 8.31 6.49 -3.67
CA PRO A 18 9.14 7.64 -3.27
C PRO A 18 10.55 7.21 -2.85
N SER A 19 11.55 8.06 -3.12
CA SER A 19 12.95 7.74 -2.85
C SER A 19 13.28 7.44 -1.39
N VAL A 20 12.45 7.93 -0.46
CA VAL A 20 12.57 7.70 0.99
C VAL A 20 11.94 6.37 1.45
N ASN A 21 11.18 5.70 0.58
CA ASN A 21 10.50 4.45 0.95
C ASN A 21 11.50 3.29 0.97
N VAL A 22 11.66 2.66 2.13
CA VAL A 22 12.56 1.51 2.34
C VAL A 22 11.80 0.26 2.82
N VAL A 23 10.47 0.35 2.96
CA VAL A 23 9.64 -0.74 3.50
C VAL A 23 8.97 -1.53 2.40
N MET A 24 8.31 -0.89 1.44
CA MET A 24 7.49 -1.58 0.44
C MET A 24 8.29 -2.62 -0.37
N GLU A 25 9.48 -2.27 -0.84
CA GLU A 25 10.35 -3.20 -1.57
C GLU A 25 10.77 -4.40 -0.70
N THR A 26 11.04 -4.15 0.59
CA THR A 26 11.35 -5.20 1.56
C THR A 26 10.16 -6.12 1.81
N ASP A 27 8.96 -5.55 1.95
CA ASP A 27 7.73 -6.31 2.15
C ASP A 27 7.43 -7.18 0.92
N PHE A 28 7.48 -6.62 -0.28
CA PHE A 28 7.28 -7.41 -1.50
C PHE A 28 8.30 -8.55 -1.62
N ARG A 29 9.58 -8.30 -1.36
CA ARG A 29 10.60 -9.35 -1.37
C ARG A 29 10.31 -10.46 -0.35
N ARG A 30 9.73 -10.13 0.81
CA ARG A 30 9.44 -11.07 1.91
C ARG A 30 8.18 -11.90 1.64
N TYR A 31 7.15 -11.28 1.08
CA TYR A 31 5.80 -11.85 1.05
C TYR A 31 5.35 -12.34 -0.33
N LEU A 32 6.02 -11.93 -1.41
CA LEU A 32 5.68 -12.42 -2.74
C LEU A 32 5.86 -13.94 -2.83
N PRO A 33 4.91 -14.64 -3.48
CA PRO A 33 5.05 -16.06 -3.79
C PRO A 33 6.29 -16.34 -4.66
N PRO A 34 6.89 -17.54 -4.58
CA PRO A 34 8.00 -17.95 -5.42
C PRO A 34 7.71 -17.78 -6.92
N GLY A 35 8.71 -17.35 -7.68
CA GLY A 35 8.59 -17.08 -9.12
C GLY A 35 8.07 -15.68 -9.47
N LEU A 36 7.65 -14.88 -8.50
CA LEU A 36 7.31 -13.48 -8.70
C LEU A 36 8.45 -12.58 -8.23
N GLN A 37 8.78 -11.57 -9.03
CA GLN A 37 9.87 -10.63 -8.73
C GLN A 37 9.37 -9.21 -8.69
N ALA A 38 9.84 -8.43 -7.70
CA ALA A 38 9.59 -7.01 -7.61
C ALA A 38 10.84 -6.22 -8.01
N HIS A 39 10.66 -5.21 -8.86
CA HIS A 39 11.68 -4.28 -9.30
C HIS A 39 11.24 -2.86 -8.96
N ALA A 40 12.03 -2.13 -8.17
CA ALA A 40 11.69 -0.79 -7.74
C ALA A 40 12.38 0.29 -8.57
N HIS A 41 11.62 1.33 -8.92
CA HIS A 41 12.15 2.62 -9.35
C HIS A 41 11.67 3.71 -8.39
N ARG A 42 12.58 4.60 -8.02
CA ARG A 42 12.33 5.60 -6.98
C ARG A 42 12.03 6.94 -7.60
N VAL A 43 10.86 7.50 -7.28
CA VAL A 43 10.54 8.91 -7.56
C VAL A 43 11.30 9.76 -6.56
N TYR A 44 12.15 10.66 -7.04
CA TYR A 44 12.93 11.54 -6.18
C TYR A 44 12.00 12.44 -5.35
N ARG A 45 12.15 12.42 -4.04
CA ARG A 45 11.39 13.24 -3.11
C ARG A 45 12.24 14.43 -2.68
N ARG A 46 11.82 15.65 -3.04
CA ARG A 46 12.59 16.88 -2.77
C ARG A 46 12.55 17.30 -1.30
N SER A 47 11.41 17.08 -0.64
CA SER A 47 11.24 17.35 0.78
C SER A 47 11.12 16.06 1.57
N LEU A 48 11.80 15.99 2.72
CA LEU A 48 11.70 14.86 3.65
C LEU A 48 10.49 14.97 4.61
N GLN A 49 9.74 16.07 4.53
CA GLN A 49 8.50 16.22 5.28
C GLN A 49 7.32 15.66 4.51
N SER A 50 6.43 14.95 5.21
CA SER A 50 5.18 14.43 4.62
C SER A 50 4.12 15.53 4.68
N THR A 51 4.00 16.29 3.60
CA THR A 51 3.06 17.40 3.41
C THR A 51 2.38 17.27 2.05
N HIS A 52 1.24 17.91 1.85
CA HIS A 52 0.56 17.95 0.54
C HIS A 52 1.48 18.40 -0.59
N GLU A 53 2.32 19.42 -0.38
CA GLU A 53 3.27 19.91 -1.38
C GLU A 53 4.26 18.81 -1.81
N SER A 54 4.83 18.08 -0.85
CA SER A 54 5.78 17.01 -1.14
C SER A 54 5.13 15.81 -1.83
N GLU A 55 3.89 15.49 -1.51
CA GLU A 55 3.13 14.41 -2.17
C GLU A 55 2.73 14.80 -3.60
N ASN A 56 2.29 16.05 -3.83
CA ASN A 56 2.03 16.57 -5.18
C ASN A 56 3.28 16.53 -6.07
N GLN A 57 4.46 16.83 -5.51
CA GLN A 57 5.71 16.73 -6.26
C GLN A 57 6.03 15.27 -6.65
N VAL A 58 5.81 14.31 -5.75
CA VAL A 58 5.97 12.88 -6.05
C VAL A 58 5.01 12.44 -7.16
N LEU A 59 3.76 12.90 -7.11
CA LEU A 59 2.78 12.61 -8.15
C LEU A 59 3.19 13.21 -9.50
N ALA A 60 3.63 14.46 -9.54
CA ALA A 60 4.05 15.14 -10.78
C ALA A 60 5.25 14.43 -11.45
N ASP A 61 6.22 13.97 -10.66
CA ASP A 61 7.45 13.34 -11.17
C ASP A 61 7.27 11.82 -11.44
N SER A 62 6.11 11.24 -11.08
CA SER A 62 5.85 9.79 -11.18
C SER A 62 5.85 9.26 -12.62
N LEU A 63 5.41 10.09 -13.58
CA LEU A 63 5.25 9.69 -14.99
C LEU A 63 6.59 9.31 -15.65
N GLU A 64 7.61 10.15 -15.48
CA GLU A 64 8.94 9.87 -16.04
C GLU A 64 9.61 8.68 -15.35
N ALA A 65 9.41 8.56 -14.04
CA ALA A 65 9.91 7.42 -13.29
C ALA A 65 9.22 6.10 -13.71
N ALA A 66 7.92 6.13 -14.03
CA ALA A 66 7.19 4.97 -14.53
C ALA A 66 7.70 4.52 -15.91
N LYS A 67 8.00 5.45 -16.82
CA LYS A 67 8.62 5.13 -18.13
C LYS A 67 9.96 4.42 -17.97
N ALA A 68 10.81 4.89 -17.04
CA ALA A 68 12.08 4.23 -16.75
C ALA A 68 11.87 2.82 -16.16
N LEU A 69 10.89 2.67 -15.25
CA LEU A 69 10.54 1.38 -14.66
C LEU A 69 10.02 0.39 -15.73
N ALA A 70 9.31 0.87 -16.75
CA ALA A 70 8.78 0.03 -17.83
C ALA A 70 9.88 -0.73 -18.60
N HIS A 71 11.12 -0.26 -18.59
CA HIS A 71 12.26 -0.97 -19.19
C HIS A 71 12.58 -2.30 -18.49
N THR A 72 12.10 -2.54 -17.28
CA THR A 72 12.19 -3.84 -16.60
C THR A 72 11.27 -4.90 -17.23
N ARG A 73 10.37 -4.48 -18.14
CA ARG A 73 9.30 -5.32 -18.69
C ARG A 73 8.46 -5.93 -17.58
N ALA A 74 8.07 -5.11 -16.62
CA ALA A 74 7.12 -5.50 -15.59
C ALA A 74 5.76 -5.85 -16.24
N ASP A 75 5.08 -6.84 -15.69
CA ASP A 75 3.76 -7.27 -16.14
C ASP A 75 2.65 -6.44 -15.48
N VAL A 76 2.95 -5.83 -14.34
CA VAL A 76 2.09 -4.86 -13.63
C VAL A 76 2.96 -3.82 -12.93
N ILE A 77 2.48 -2.59 -12.81
CA ILE A 77 3.10 -1.52 -12.00
C ILE A 77 2.21 -1.22 -10.79
N VAL A 78 2.82 -1.08 -9.63
CA VAL A 78 2.21 -0.56 -8.40
C VAL A 78 2.77 0.82 -8.11
N PHE A 79 1.92 1.85 -8.10
CA PHE A 79 2.34 3.16 -7.60
C PHE A 79 2.19 3.19 -6.08
N GLY A 80 3.31 2.93 -5.42
CA GLY A 80 3.44 2.69 -3.98
C GLY A 80 3.61 3.96 -3.16
N CYS A 81 2.63 4.87 -3.18
CA CYS A 81 2.58 6.03 -2.30
C CYS A 81 1.14 6.36 -1.94
N THR A 82 0.67 5.94 -0.75
CA THR A 82 -0.71 6.18 -0.32
C THR A 82 -1.02 7.67 -0.34
N ALA A 83 -0.23 8.48 0.37
CA ALA A 83 -0.48 9.92 0.51
C ALA A 83 -0.54 10.67 -0.84
N ALA A 84 0.34 10.35 -1.80
CA ALA A 84 0.29 10.99 -3.12
C ALA A 84 -0.93 10.55 -3.95
N THR A 85 -1.39 9.31 -3.80
CA THR A 85 -2.45 8.76 -4.64
C THR A 85 -3.86 9.10 -4.18
N ILE A 86 -4.02 9.66 -2.96
CA ILE A 86 -5.32 10.16 -2.45
C ILE A 86 -5.58 11.63 -2.75
N LEU A 87 -4.55 12.41 -3.14
CA LEU A 87 -4.64 13.87 -3.24
C LEU A 87 -5.67 14.38 -4.27
N GLU A 88 -5.91 13.64 -5.33
CA GLU A 88 -6.92 14.00 -6.34
C GLU A 88 -8.34 13.55 -5.95
N GLY A 89 -8.53 13.07 -4.72
CA GLY A 89 -9.82 12.63 -4.19
C GLY A 89 -10.30 11.28 -4.77
N ALA A 90 -11.53 10.91 -4.43
CA ALA A 90 -12.12 9.65 -4.86
C ALA A 90 -12.27 9.60 -6.39
N GLY A 91 -11.76 8.53 -7.01
CA GLY A 91 -11.69 8.36 -8.46
C GLY A 91 -10.42 8.94 -9.08
N GLY A 92 -9.76 9.93 -8.46
CA GLY A 92 -8.48 10.47 -8.89
C GLY A 92 -7.37 9.42 -8.85
N ASP A 93 -7.41 8.55 -7.85
CA ASP A 93 -6.53 7.38 -7.72
C ASP A 93 -6.54 6.48 -8.96
N ARG A 94 -7.72 6.24 -9.56
CA ARG A 94 -7.87 5.46 -10.80
C ARG A 94 -7.40 6.24 -12.02
N ILE A 95 -7.65 7.55 -12.08
CA ILE A 95 -7.16 8.42 -13.16
C ILE A 95 -5.64 8.42 -13.16
N ILE A 96 -4.99 8.50 -12.00
CA ILE A 96 -3.53 8.38 -11.86
C ILE A 96 -3.04 7.03 -12.41
N GLY A 97 -3.65 5.93 -11.99
CA GLY A 97 -3.33 4.59 -12.48
C GLY A 97 -3.47 4.46 -14.00
N GLN A 98 -4.56 5.02 -14.57
CA GLN A 98 -4.78 4.99 -16.00
C GLN A 98 -3.75 5.82 -16.78
N ARG A 99 -3.40 7.03 -16.31
CA ARG A 99 -2.34 7.86 -16.92
C ARG A 99 -0.99 7.15 -16.95
N LEU A 100 -0.64 6.42 -15.90
CA LEU A 100 0.60 5.63 -15.84
C LEU A 100 0.53 4.42 -16.79
N THR A 101 -0.62 3.76 -16.87
CA THR A 101 -0.87 2.68 -17.84
C THR A 101 -0.73 3.16 -19.28
N ASP A 102 -1.37 4.28 -19.62
CA ASP A 102 -1.31 4.85 -20.99
C ASP A 102 0.12 5.24 -21.39
N ALA A 103 0.91 5.73 -20.43
CA ALA A 103 2.29 6.15 -20.70
C ALA A 103 3.29 5.01 -20.79
N THR A 104 3.01 3.87 -20.17
CA THR A 104 3.95 2.73 -20.09
C THR A 104 3.51 1.52 -20.90
N GLY A 105 2.23 1.43 -21.25
CA GLY A 105 1.60 0.24 -21.81
C GLY A 105 1.44 -0.92 -20.80
N ILE A 106 1.72 -0.68 -19.50
CA ILE A 106 1.70 -1.71 -18.46
C ILE A 106 0.54 -1.41 -17.51
N PRO A 107 -0.35 -2.39 -17.22
CA PRO A 107 -1.41 -2.22 -16.23
C PRO A 107 -0.86 -1.68 -14.91
N THR A 108 -1.44 -0.59 -14.42
CA THR A 108 -0.96 0.09 -13.21
C THR A 108 -2.08 0.22 -12.17
N VAL A 109 -1.79 -0.17 -10.94
CA VAL A 109 -2.66 0.06 -9.79
C VAL A 109 -1.98 1.02 -8.80
N THR A 110 -2.76 1.94 -8.23
CA THR A 110 -2.28 2.79 -7.13
C THR A 110 -2.55 2.14 -5.78
N THR A 111 -1.76 2.49 -4.77
CA THR A 111 -2.03 2.01 -3.40
C THR A 111 -3.42 2.41 -2.91
N ALA A 112 -3.89 3.63 -3.23
CA ALA A 112 -5.22 4.08 -2.84
C ALA A 112 -6.33 3.21 -3.45
N THR A 113 -6.25 2.93 -4.76
CA THR A 113 -7.18 1.99 -5.44
C THR A 113 -7.14 0.61 -4.79
N ALA A 114 -5.94 0.08 -4.54
CA ALA A 114 -5.75 -1.23 -3.93
C ALA A 114 -6.39 -1.33 -2.53
N VAL A 115 -6.25 -0.30 -1.70
CA VAL A 115 -6.87 -0.23 -0.36
C VAL A 115 -8.39 -0.22 -0.45
N VAL A 116 -8.96 0.63 -1.33
CA VAL A 116 -10.42 0.68 -1.53
C VAL A 116 -10.96 -0.68 -2.00
N GLU A 117 -10.29 -1.34 -2.93
CA GLU A 117 -10.69 -2.65 -3.43
C GLU A 117 -10.55 -3.75 -2.37
N ALA A 118 -9.48 -3.72 -1.57
CA ALA A 118 -9.27 -4.66 -0.47
C ALA A 118 -10.36 -4.53 0.61
N LEU A 119 -10.68 -3.30 1.04
CA LEU A 119 -11.74 -3.05 2.02
C LEU A 119 -13.12 -3.51 1.50
N ARG A 120 -13.41 -3.27 0.21
CA ARG A 120 -14.65 -3.76 -0.42
C ARG A 120 -14.71 -5.28 -0.50
N HIS A 121 -13.59 -5.92 -0.85
CA HIS A 121 -13.48 -7.38 -0.91
C HIS A 121 -13.79 -8.02 0.46
N LEU A 122 -13.32 -7.40 1.53
CA LEU A 122 -13.60 -7.81 2.91
C LEU A 122 -15.00 -7.39 3.41
N ASN A 123 -15.84 -6.83 2.55
CA ASN A 123 -17.18 -6.33 2.89
C ASN A 123 -17.19 -5.29 4.03
N ALA A 124 -16.09 -4.60 4.27
CA ALA A 124 -16.01 -3.55 5.27
C ALA A 124 -16.85 -2.33 4.86
N ARG A 125 -17.60 -1.79 5.81
CA ARG A 125 -18.35 -0.52 5.66
C ARG A 125 -17.84 0.52 6.63
N ARG A 126 -17.50 0.11 7.85
CA ARG A 126 -17.00 0.94 8.94
C ARG A 126 -15.51 0.68 9.12
N VAL A 127 -14.69 1.69 8.88
CA VAL A 127 -13.23 1.58 8.84
C VAL A 127 -12.62 2.46 9.91
N ALA A 128 -11.79 1.89 10.79
CA ALA A 128 -10.90 2.65 11.65
C ALA A 128 -9.54 2.80 10.95
N MET A 129 -9.09 4.04 10.75
CA MET A 129 -7.85 4.36 10.08
C MET A 129 -6.77 4.78 11.08
N LEU A 130 -5.64 4.08 11.05
CA LEU A 130 -4.47 4.39 11.87
C LEU A 130 -3.24 4.60 10.97
N THR A 131 -2.48 5.65 11.23
CA THR A 131 -1.44 6.11 10.32
C THR A 131 -0.19 6.59 11.05
N PRO A 132 0.96 6.74 10.39
CA PRO A 132 2.07 7.48 10.94
C PRO A 132 1.92 9.01 10.79
N TYR A 133 0.97 9.49 10.00
CA TYR A 133 0.88 10.87 9.52
C TYR A 133 0.39 11.86 10.59
N ARG A 134 0.53 13.14 10.23
CA ARG A 134 -0.11 14.27 10.92
C ARG A 134 -1.55 14.44 10.44
N ASP A 135 -2.31 15.24 11.20
CA ASP A 135 -3.73 15.46 10.96
C ASP A 135 -4.05 15.99 9.56
N GLU A 136 -3.17 16.79 8.95
CA GLU A 136 -3.32 17.30 7.58
C GLU A 136 -3.49 16.17 6.55
N ILE A 137 -2.63 15.17 6.59
CA ILE A 137 -2.69 14.02 5.66
C ILE A 137 -3.81 13.05 6.08
N ASN A 138 -4.00 12.88 7.40
CA ASN A 138 -5.07 12.03 7.91
C ASN A 138 -6.45 12.51 7.48
N GLU A 139 -6.68 13.83 7.49
CA GLU A 139 -7.95 14.39 7.07
C GLU A 139 -8.21 14.14 5.58
N THR A 140 -7.21 14.38 4.73
CA THR A 140 -7.32 14.08 3.29
C THR A 140 -7.60 12.60 3.03
N GLU A 141 -6.96 11.70 3.77
CA GLU A 141 -7.17 10.26 3.63
C GLU A 141 -8.54 9.83 4.15
N ARG A 142 -9.01 10.44 5.24
CA ARG A 142 -10.36 10.25 5.77
C ARG A 142 -11.42 10.67 4.73
N GLU A 143 -11.28 11.87 4.16
CA GLU A 143 -12.19 12.38 3.13
C GLU A 143 -12.20 11.48 1.88
N PHE A 144 -11.02 11.00 1.45
CA PHE A 144 -10.91 10.06 0.34
C PHE A 144 -11.68 8.75 0.60
N LEU A 145 -11.51 8.14 1.78
CA LEU A 145 -12.23 6.92 2.15
C LEU A 145 -13.74 7.14 2.25
N GLN A 146 -14.18 8.26 2.85
CA GLN A 146 -15.59 8.61 2.93
C GLN A 146 -16.22 8.82 1.54
N ALA A 147 -15.55 9.55 0.67
CA ALA A 147 -15.98 9.75 -0.72
C ALA A 147 -15.93 8.45 -1.55
N SER A 148 -15.13 7.46 -1.12
CA SER A 148 -15.10 6.11 -1.68
C SER A 148 -16.20 5.19 -1.16
N GLY A 149 -17.04 5.68 -0.24
CA GLY A 149 -18.23 4.99 0.28
C GLY A 149 -18.06 4.28 1.61
N PHE A 150 -16.98 4.55 2.36
CA PHE A 150 -16.77 4.00 3.70
C PHE A 150 -17.21 5.00 4.80
N GLU A 151 -17.68 4.48 5.92
CA GLU A 151 -17.79 5.22 7.16
C GLU A 151 -16.45 5.14 7.88
N VAL A 152 -15.72 6.25 7.99
CA VAL A 152 -14.48 6.30 8.78
C VAL A 152 -14.85 6.57 10.23
N THR A 153 -14.85 5.53 11.07
CA THR A 153 -15.24 5.62 12.47
C THR A 153 -14.19 6.29 13.34
N GLN A 154 -12.94 6.18 12.94
CA GLN A 154 -11.79 6.77 13.62
C GLN A 154 -10.67 7.06 12.62
N ALA A 155 -9.95 8.18 12.81
CA ALA A 155 -8.73 8.52 12.08
C ALA A 155 -7.70 9.03 13.09
N THR A 156 -6.65 8.23 13.37
CA THR A 156 -5.64 8.56 14.38
C THR A 156 -4.24 8.40 13.79
N GLY A 157 -3.39 9.42 13.99
CA GLY A 157 -2.02 9.42 13.48
C GLY A 157 -0.96 9.55 14.57
N MET A 158 0.23 8.98 14.34
CA MET A 158 1.40 9.09 15.23
C MET A 158 2.08 10.47 15.16
N GLN A 159 1.56 11.41 14.36
CA GLN A 159 2.05 12.78 14.19
C GLN A 159 3.51 12.88 13.71
N ILE A 160 3.96 11.94 12.88
CA ILE A 160 5.32 11.91 12.34
C ILE A 160 5.39 12.79 11.08
N LEU A 161 6.11 13.91 11.16
CA LEU A 161 6.32 14.82 10.04
C LEU A 161 7.42 14.34 9.08
N GLU A 162 8.55 13.86 9.64
CA GLU A 162 9.69 13.42 8.84
C GLU A 162 9.51 12.02 8.27
N SER A 163 9.45 11.93 6.95
CA SER A 163 9.26 10.65 6.24
C SER A 163 10.32 9.59 6.56
N LEU A 164 11.55 10.02 6.88
CA LEU A 164 12.64 9.10 7.25
C LEU A 164 12.49 8.49 8.65
N ARG A 165 11.62 9.05 9.51
CA ARG A 165 11.34 8.50 10.84
C ARG A 165 10.26 7.41 10.80
N ILE A 166 9.40 7.44 9.78
CA ILE A 166 8.30 6.47 9.65
C ILE A 166 8.81 5.01 9.65
N PRO A 167 9.80 4.61 8.84
CA PRO A 167 10.26 3.22 8.81
C PRO A 167 11.04 2.79 10.06
N GLN A 168 11.39 3.75 10.93
CA GLN A 168 12.05 3.46 12.21
C GLN A 168 11.07 2.96 13.28
N VAL A 169 9.77 3.17 13.08
CA VAL A 169 8.72 2.63 13.96
C VAL A 169 8.66 1.11 13.74
N GLY A 170 9.04 0.36 14.75
CA GLY A 170 9.07 -1.10 14.68
C GLY A 170 7.68 -1.74 14.74
N PRO A 171 7.50 -2.97 14.22
CA PRO A 171 6.19 -3.66 14.20
C PRO A 171 5.53 -3.77 15.57
N GLY A 172 6.30 -4.00 16.64
CA GLY A 172 5.79 -4.04 18.00
C GLY A 172 5.31 -2.68 18.54
N GLN A 173 5.86 -1.56 18.04
CA GLN A 173 5.36 -0.23 18.37
C GLN A 173 4.05 0.06 17.61
N ILE A 174 3.96 -0.35 16.34
CA ILE A 174 2.75 -0.24 15.52
C ILE A 174 1.62 -1.08 16.15
N TYR A 175 1.92 -2.32 16.54
CA TYR A 175 0.97 -3.19 17.23
C TYR A 175 0.39 -2.51 18.49
N ARG A 176 1.25 -1.99 19.39
CA ARG A 176 0.80 -1.29 20.60
C ARG A 176 -0.01 -0.04 20.24
N PHE A 177 0.46 0.78 19.31
CA PHE A 177 -0.25 1.97 18.86
C PHE A 177 -1.67 1.64 18.40
N VAL A 178 -1.84 0.62 17.57
CA VAL A 178 -3.18 0.20 17.10
C VAL A 178 -4.03 -0.28 18.27
N ARG A 179 -3.49 -1.11 19.17
CA ARG A 179 -4.22 -1.63 20.34
C ARG A 179 -4.62 -0.53 21.33
N ASP A 180 -3.73 0.41 21.55
CA ASP A 180 -3.95 1.48 22.54
C ASP A 180 -4.88 2.57 22.01
N GLU A 181 -4.83 2.86 20.70
CA GLU A 181 -5.59 3.96 20.10
C GLU A 181 -6.91 3.54 19.47
N LEU A 182 -7.12 2.27 19.10
CA LEU A 182 -8.40 1.82 18.56
C LEU A 182 -9.48 1.85 19.65
N LYS A 183 -10.42 2.79 19.53
CA LYS A 183 -11.51 3.01 20.50
C LYS A 183 -12.89 2.72 19.91
N GLU A 184 -13.03 3.00 18.62
CA GLU A 184 -14.32 2.93 17.96
C GLU A 184 -14.55 1.56 17.30
N PRO A 185 -15.75 1.00 17.41
CA PRO A 185 -16.10 -0.23 16.69
C PRO A 185 -15.97 -0.05 15.19
N CYS A 186 -15.41 -1.05 14.50
CA CYS A 186 -15.23 -1.04 13.05
C CYS A 186 -15.40 -2.44 12.47
N ASP A 187 -15.60 -2.52 11.14
CA ASP A 187 -15.64 -3.78 10.41
C ASP A 187 -14.22 -4.20 9.94
N ALA A 188 -13.34 -3.21 9.76
CA ALA A 188 -11.94 -3.42 9.44
C ALA A 188 -11.06 -2.27 9.99
N VAL A 189 -9.81 -2.59 10.27
CA VAL A 189 -8.76 -1.61 10.58
C VAL A 189 -7.92 -1.39 9.33
N PHE A 190 -7.72 -0.13 8.93
CA PHE A 190 -6.77 0.24 7.89
C PHE A 190 -5.54 0.91 8.49
N ILE A 191 -4.36 0.34 8.25
CA ILE A 191 -3.08 0.91 8.69
C ILE A 191 -2.38 1.48 7.46
N SER A 192 -2.38 2.78 7.34
CA SER A 192 -1.88 3.49 6.17
C SER A 192 -0.35 3.65 6.17
N CYS A 193 0.16 3.99 5.00
CA CYS A 193 1.55 4.28 4.63
C CYS A 193 2.37 3.09 4.11
N THR A 194 2.83 3.21 2.85
CA THR A 194 3.71 2.20 2.24
C THR A 194 5.12 2.17 2.82
N ASN A 195 5.53 3.21 3.58
CA ASN A 195 6.82 3.24 4.29
C ASN A 195 6.67 2.87 5.78
N PHE A 196 5.55 2.27 6.18
CA PHE A 196 5.26 1.88 7.55
C PHE A 196 5.28 0.34 7.67
N ARG A 197 6.01 -0.22 8.65
CA ARG A 197 6.24 -1.66 8.80
C ARG A 197 5.02 -2.39 9.39
N ALA A 198 3.83 -2.05 8.87
CA ALA A 198 2.56 -2.52 9.42
C ALA A 198 2.25 -3.98 9.05
N TRP A 199 2.70 -4.45 7.89
CA TRP A 199 2.43 -5.83 7.46
C TRP A 199 2.99 -6.87 8.42
N GLU A 200 4.15 -6.61 9.03
CA GLU A 200 4.75 -7.51 10.03
C GLU A 200 3.88 -7.64 11.30
N ALA A 201 3.11 -6.61 11.67
CA ALA A 201 2.23 -6.61 12.83
C ALA A 201 0.82 -7.20 12.54
N LEU A 202 0.43 -7.27 11.27
CA LEU A 202 -0.92 -7.59 10.82
C LEU A 202 -1.47 -8.90 11.40
N PRO A 203 -0.79 -10.06 11.32
CA PRO A 203 -1.36 -11.32 11.80
C PRO A 203 -1.68 -11.31 13.30
N TYR A 204 -0.86 -10.61 14.07
CA TYR A 204 -1.07 -10.46 15.53
C TYR A 204 -2.25 -9.55 15.83
N LEU A 205 -2.40 -8.47 15.06
CA LEU A 205 -3.52 -7.55 15.20
C LEU A 205 -4.84 -8.22 14.83
N GLU A 206 -4.93 -8.95 13.73
CA GLU A 206 -6.13 -9.68 13.35
C GLU A 206 -6.55 -10.72 14.40
N ALA A 207 -5.56 -11.44 14.97
CA ALA A 207 -5.81 -12.43 16.02
C ALA A 207 -6.40 -11.79 17.28
N ASP A 208 -5.93 -10.61 17.66
CA ASP A 208 -6.32 -9.95 18.90
C ASP A 208 -7.57 -9.08 18.75
N LEU A 209 -7.75 -8.43 17.61
CA LEU A 209 -8.88 -7.53 17.36
C LEU A 209 -10.12 -8.26 16.87
N GLY A 210 -9.95 -9.45 16.28
CA GLY A 210 -11.06 -10.24 15.73
C GLY A 210 -11.66 -9.68 14.43
N VAL A 211 -11.13 -8.56 13.90
CA VAL A 211 -11.56 -7.93 12.65
C VAL A 211 -10.42 -7.97 11.62
N PRO A 212 -10.72 -7.90 10.31
CA PRO A 212 -9.70 -7.78 9.27
C PRO A 212 -8.81 -6.55 9.48
N VAL A 213 -7.53 -6.69 9.18
CA VAL A 213 -6.57 -5.58 9.14
C VAL A 213 -6.03 -5.45 7.71
N VAL A 214 -6.18 -4.27 7.13
CA VAL A 214 -5.64 -3.92 5.81
C VAL A 214 -4.44 -3.01 5.98
N THR A 215 -3.34 -3.31 5.31
CA THR A 215 -2.18 -2.40 5.26
C THR A 215 -1.93 -1.94 3.82
N SER A 216 -1.34 -0.74 3.65
CA SER A 216 -1.05 -0.21 2.31
C SER A 216 -0.24 -1.17 1.44
N ASN A 217 0.80 -1.80 1.99
CA ASN A 217 1.66 -2.72 1.23
C ASN A 217 0.99 -4.05 0.92
N GLN A 218 0.27 -4.62 1.90
CA GLN A 218 -0.48 -5.86 1.72
C GLN A 218 -1.58 -5.70 0.66
N ALA A 219 -2.39 -4.63 0.73
CA ALA A 219 -3.42 -4.34 -0.26
C ALA A 219 -2.83 -4.13 -1.66
N SER A 220 -1.71 -3.40 -1.75
CA SER A 220 -1.00 -3.20 -3.03
C SER A 220 -0.49 -4.51 -3.62
N CYS A 221 0.04 -5.41 -2.79
CA CYS A 221 0.48 -6.73 -3.23
C CYS A 221 -0.70 -7.57 -3.71
N TRP A 222 -1.79 -7.60 -2.94
CA TRP A 222 -3.02 -8.31 -3.29
C TRP A 222 -3.60 -7.84 -4.62
N ALA A 223 -3.68 -6.53 -4.84
CA ALA A 223 -4.20 -5.98 -6.09
C ALA A 223 -3.27 -6.30 -7.28
N ALA A 224 -1.95 -6.24 -7.10
CA ALA A 224 -0.99 -6.62 -8.14
C ALA A 224 -1.14 -8.10 -8.53
N LEU A 225 -1.28 -9.00 -7.55
CA LEU A 225 -1.50 -10.43 -7.82
C LEU A 225 -2.80 -10.69 -8.57
N ARG A 226 -3.88 -9.99 -8.23
CA ARG A 226 -5.16 -10.09 -8.96
C ARG A 226 -5.02 -9.64 -10.42
N LEU A 227 -4.32 -8.54 -10.69
CA LEU A 227 -4.05 -8.07 -12.06
C LEU A 227 -3.21 -9.07 -12.86
N LEU A 228 -2.34 -9.83 -12.21
CA LEU A 228 -1.56 -10.91 -12.82
C LEU A 228 -2.36 -12.22 -12.98
N GLY A 229 -3.58 -12.31 -12.47
CA GLY A 229 -4.35 -13.55 -12.43
C GLY A 229 -3.79 -14.60 -11.46
N GLU A 230 -2.98 -14.17 -10.51
CA GLU A 230 -2.37 -15.02 -9.48
C GLU A 230 -3.29 -15.15 -8.27
N SER A 231 -3.65 -16.39 -7.91
CA SER A 231 -4.49 -16.71 -6.75
C SER A 231 -3.74 -17.47 -5.67
N CYS A 232 -2.42 -17.27 -5.58
CA CYS A 232 -1.59 -17.97 -4.61
C CYS A 232 -1.78 -17.42 -3.19
N PRO A 233 -1.83 -18.30 -2.18
CA PRO A 233 -1.83 -17.86 -0.80
C PRO A 233 -0.52 -17.12 -0.47
N VAL A 234 -0.64 -16.01 0.26
CA VAL A 234 0.50 -15.22 0.75
C VAL A 234 0.65 -15.47 2.24
N ARG A 235 1.73 -16.10 2.64
CA ARG A 235 1.99 -16.38 4.06
C ARG A 235 2.07 -15.07 4.86
N GLY A 236 1.22 -14.94 5.88
CA GLY A 236 1.12 -13.71 6.67
C GLY A 236 0.32 -12.60 5.96
N GLY A 237 -0.42 -12.96 4.92
CA GLY A 237 -1.28 -12.05 4.18
C GLY A 237 -2.58 -11.68 4.90
N GLY A 238 -2.91 -12.36 6.02
CA GLY A 238 -4.12 -12.13 6.79
C GLY A 238 -5.39 -12.48 6.02
N ARG A 239 -6.53 -12.10 6.56
CA ARG A 239 -7.85 -12.43 6.00
C ARG A 239 -8.05 -11.98 4.54
N LEU A 240 -7.38 -10.90 4.13
CA LEU A 240 -7.44 -10.42 2.74
C LEU A 240 -7.00 -11.49 1.72
N PHE A 241 -6.09 -12.38 2.09
CA PHE A 241 -5.60 -13.46 1.22
C PHE A 241 -6.23 -14.83 1.52
N GLU A 242 -7.07 -14.93 2.53
CA GLU A 242 -7.76 -16.17 2.93
C GLU A 242 -9.16 -16.26 2.32
N GLU A 243 -9.81 -15.13 2.05
CA GLU A 243 -11.14 -15.11 1.45
C GLU A 243 -11.04 -15.35 -0.06
N PRO A 244 -11.85 -16.26 -0.62
CA PRO A 244 -11.90 -16.50 -2.07
C PRO A 244 -12.34 -15.22 -2.79
N ALA A 245 -11.72 -14.96 -3.92
CA ALA A 245 -12.02 -13.81 -4.77
C ALA A 245 -13.42 -13.88 -5.41
#